data_858a81acbb30a8a5729a618014fa90cb
#
_entry.id   858a81acbb30a8a5729a618014fa90cb
#
_cell.length_a   1.000
_cell.length_b   1.000
_cell.length_c   1.000
_cell.angle_alpha   90.00
_cell.angle_beta   90.00
_cell.angle_gamma   90.00
#
_symmetry.space_group_name_H-M   'P 1'
#
loop_
_entity.id
_entity.type
_entity.pdbx_description
1 polymer ?
#
loop_
_entity_poly.entity_id
_entity_poly.type
_entity_poly.pdbx_seq_one_letter_code
_entity_poly.pdbx_strand_id
1 'polypeptide(L)'
;MTYTKQDIVKKVSKKLDINSDEVKVVFESVLETISEIICQENYLSRIEIRNFGVFEVKPTKAKPKARNPKTNEEIYVPPRRKVQYKVGKNIKLILDKDRS
;
A
#
# COMPACT_ATOMS: atom_id res chain seq x y z
N MET A 1 11.25 14.28 1.26
CA MET A 1 11.21 14.18 -0.21
C MET A 1 10.07 13.27 -0.63
N THR A 2 9.23 13.73 -1.52
CA THR A 2 8.03 12.99 -1.95
C THR A 2 8.08 12.68 -3.44
N TYR A 3 7.90 11.42 -3.77
CA TYR A 3 7.77 10.99 -5.17
C TYR A 3 6.30 10.73 -5.47
N THR A 4 5.82 11.33 -6.56
CA THR A 4 4.44 11.15 -7.01
C THR A 4 4.35 10.05 -8.06
N LYS A 5 3.12 9.71 -8.43
CA LYS A 5 2.86 8.77 -9.53
C LYS A 5 3.54 9.22 -10.83
N GLN A 6 3.48 10.52 -11.13
CA GLN A 6 4.13 11.09 -12.31
C GLN A 6 5.64 10.89 -12.28
N ASP A 7 6.27 11.05 -11.13
CA ASP A 7 7.71 10.85 -11.00
C ASP A 7 8.11 9.42 -11.32
N ILE A 8 7.32 8.46 -10.85
CA ILE A 8 7.55 7.05 -11.13
C ILE A 8 7.39 6.76 -12.62
N VAL A 9 6.33 7.28 -13.24
CA VAL A 9 6.07 7.11 -14.67
C VAL A 9 7.23 7.65 -15.51
N LYS A 10 7.72 8.85 -15.18
CA LYS A 10 8.85 9.45 -15.89
C LYS A 10 10.13 8.61 -15.76
N LYS A 11 10.41 8.11 -14.56
CA LYS A 11 11.58 7.28 -14.32
C LYS A 11 11.52 5.98 -15.11
N VAL A 12 10.36 5.33 -15.14
CA VAL A 12 10.16 4.09 -15.88
C VAL A 12 10.26 4.32 -17.41
N SER A 13 9.62 5.39 -17.88
CA SER A 13 9.66 5.78 -19.30
C SER A 13 11.11 5.97 -19.77
N LYS A 14 11.90 6.69 -19.00
CA LYS A 14 13.31 6.93 -19.29
C LYS A 14 14.13 5.65 -19.23
N LYS A 15 13.89 4.82 -18.23
CA LYS A 15 14.61 3.56 -18.01
C LYS A 15 14.40 2.56 -19.13
N LEU A 16 13.18 2.48 -19.66
CA LEU A 16 12.80 1.53 -20.70
C LEU A 16 12.80 2.13 -22.10
N ASP A 17 13.01 3.43 -22.22
CA ASP A 17 12.93 4.17 -23.49
C ASP A 17 11.57 3.95 -24.18
N ILE A 18 10.50 4.12 -23.41
CA ILE A 18 9.12 3.97 -23.88
C ILE A 18 8.39 5.30 -23.63
N ASN A 19 7.42 5.61 -24.48
CA ASN A 19 6.59 6.80 -24.34
C ASN A 19 5.93 6.87 -22.97
N SER A 20 6.03 8.01 -22.31
CA SER A 20 5.49 8.20 -20.96
C SER A 20 3.97 8.01 -20.89
N ASP A 21 3.23 8.33 -21.95
CA ASP A 21 1.78 8.12 -21.99
C ASP A 21 1.42 6.64 -21.96
N GLU A 22 2.20 5.81 -22.65
CA GLU A 22 2.02 4.36 -22.63
C GLU A 22 2.34 3.79 -21.24
N VAL A 23 3.44 4.24 -20.64
CA VAL A 23 3.81 3.82 -19.28
C VAL A 23 2.73 4.20 -18.29
N LYS A 24 2.17 5.41 -18.42
CA LYS A 24 1.12 5.89 -17.53
C LYS A 24 -0.11 5.00 -17.57
N VAL A 25 -0.56 4.63 -18.76
CA VAL A 25 -1.73 3.76 -18.93
C VAL A 25 -1.51 2.40 -18.26
N VAL A 26 -0.36 1.78 -18.52
CA VAL A 26 -0.03 0.48 -17.92
C VAL A 26 0.08 0.59 -16.40
N PHE A 27 0.77 1.61 -15.91
CA PHE A 27 0.98 1.81 -14.48
C PHE A 27 -0.34 2.04 -13.74
N GLU A 28 -1.21 2.87 -14.29
CA GLU A 28 -2.53 3.13 -13.71
C GLU A 28 -3.38 1.86 -13.67
N SER A 29 -3.31 1.03 -14.72
CA SER A 29 -3.98 -0.27 -14.74
C SER A 29 -3.47 -1.20 -13.64
N VAL A 30 -2.17 -1.23 -13.42
CA VAL A 30 -1.57 -2.05 -12.36
C VAL A 30 -2.07 -1.59 -10.98
N LEU A 31 -2.06 -0.30 -10.72
CA LEU A 31 -2.51 0.25 -9.44
C LEU A 31 -4.00 0.01 -9.22
N GLU A 32 -4.80 0.17 -10.27
CA GLU A 32 -6.24 -0.10 -10.22
C GLU A 32 -6.51 -1.56 -9.89
N THR A 33 -5.79 -2.48 -10.52
CA THR A 33 -5.94 -3.91 -10.28
C THR A 33 -5.58 -4.27 -8.84
N ILE A 34 -4.49 -3.71 -8.33
CA ILE A 34 -4.09 -3.91 -6.93
C ILE A 34 -5.18 -3.37 -6.00
N SER A 35 -5.72 -2.20 -6.29
CA SER A 35 -6.80 -1.60 -5.50
C SER A 35 -8.06 -2.47 -5.49
N GLU A 36 -8.42 -3.03 -6.64
CA GLU A 36 -9.57 -3.93 -6.75
C GLU A 36 -9.40 -5.17 -5.87
N ILE A 37 -8.21 -5.77 -5.87
CA ILE A 37 -7.93 -6.94 -5.03
C ILE A 37 -8.03 -6.57 -3.55
N ILE A 38 -7.47 -5.44 -3.15
CA ILE A 38 -7.50 -4.97 -1.77
C ILE A 38 -8.92 -4.68 -1.30
N CYS A 39 -9.73 -4.10 -2.17
CA CYS A 39 -11.08 -3.64 -1.84
C CYS A 39 -12.17 -4.71 -1.97
N GLN A 40 -11.83 -5.95 -2.29
CA GLN A 40 -12.81 -7.03 -2.36
C GLN A 40 -13.56 -7.16 -1.04
N GLU A 41 -14.89 -7.15 -1.12
CA GLU A 41 -15.74 -7.26 0.06
C GLU A 41 -15.63 -8.66 0.70
N ASN A 42 -15.64 -8.69 2.02
CA ASN A 42 -15.63 -9.91 2.83
C ASN A 42 -14.42 -10.82 2.59
N TYR A 43 -13.34 -10.26 2.05
CA TYR A 43 -12.14 -11.01 1.75
C TYR A 43 -10.93 -10.44 2.47
N LEU A 44 -10.15 -11.32 3.08
CA LEU A 44 -8.82 -11.00 3.58
C LEU A 44 -7.85 -11.48 2.52
N SER A 45 -7.27 -10.57 1.78
CA SER A 45 -6.41 -10.91 0.66
C SER A 45 -4.95 -10.59 0.98
N ARG A 46 -4.09 -11.26 0.25
CA ARG A 46 -2.65 -11.07 0.37
C ARG A 46 -2.06 -11.02 -1.04
N ILE A 47 -1.31 -9.97 -1.33
CA ILE A 47 -0.65 -9.81 -2.63
C ILE A 47 0.84 -9.98 -2.42
N GLU A 48 1.40 -11.06 -2.91
CA GLU A 48 2.83 -11.31 -2.84
C GLU A 48 3.50 -10.86 -4.13
N ILE A 49 4.39 -9.88 -4.04
CA ILE A 49 5.18 -9.43 -5.19
C ILE A 49 6.63 -9.81 -4.90
N ARG A 50 7.07 -10.86 -5.56
CA ARG A 50 8.38 -11.44 -5.34
C ARG A 50 9.49 -10.38 -5.49
N ASN A 51 10.44 -10.37 -4.57
CA ASN A 51 11.57 -9.43 -4.49
C ASN A 51 11.18 -7.99 -4.18
N PHE A 52 9.90 -7.71 -3.98
CA PHE A 52 9.43 -6.37 -3.62
C PHE A 52 8.81 -6.36 -2.23
N GLY A 53 7.82 -7.18 -2.01
CA GLY A 53 7.15 -7.24 -0.73
C GLY A 53 5.76 -7.84 -0.80
N VAL A 54 5.04 -7.71 0.30
CA VAL A 54 3.71 -8.28 0.46
C VAL A 54 2.76 -7.19 0.95
N PHE A 55 1.62 -7.07 0.28
CA PHE A 55 0.48 -6.27 0.76
C PHE A 55 -0.52 -7.23 1.38
N GLU A 56 -0.88 -6.99 2.62
CA GLU A 56 -1.77 -7.88 3.36
C GLU A 56 -2.94 -7.10 3.93
N VAL A 57 -4.15 -7.56 3.64
CA VAL A 57 -5.37 -6.96 4.18
C VAL A 57 -5.71 -7.69 5.46
N LYS A 58 -5.74 -6.97 6.57
CA LYS A 58 -6.01 -7.52 7.89
C LYS A 58 -7.22 -6.84 8.53
N PRO A 59 -8.01 -7.58 9.31
CA PRO A 59 -9.08 -6.93 10.08
C PRO A 59 -8.48 -6.19 11.26
N THR A 60 -9.11 -5.08 11.65
CA THR A 60 -8.82 -4.41 12.91
C THR A 60 -9.90 -4.79 13.92
N LYS A 61 -9.53 -4.83 15.19
CA LYS A 61 -10.50 -5.13 16.24
C LYS A 61 -11.45 -3.95 16.45
N ALA A 62 -12.70 -4.26 16.75
CA ALA A 62 -13.64 -3.24 17.18
C ALA A 62 -13.15 -2.62 18.49
N LYS A 63 -13.39 -1.32 18.64
CA LYS A 63 -13.10 -0.59 19.89
C LYS A 63 -14.41 -0.11 20.49
N PRO A 64 -15.09 -0.95 21.29
CA PRO A 64 -16.42 -0.60 21.81
C PRO A 64 -16.39 0.54 22.83
N LYS A 65 -15.22 0.89 23.36
CA LYS A 65 -15.08 1.94 24.39
C LYS A 65 -14.01 2.97 24.05
N ALA A 66 -13.95 3.39 22.78
CA ALA A 66 -13.06 4.49 22.41
C ALA A 66 -13.67 5.82 22.91
N ARG A 67 -12.82 6.78 23.28
CA ARG A 67 -13.28 8.11 23.71
C ARG A 67 -12.95 9.17 22.67
N ASN A 68 -13.92 10.04 22.44
CA ASN A 68 -13.69 11.22 21.61
C ASN A 68 -12.91 12.24 22.47
N PRO A 69 -11.68 12.63 22.07
CA PRO A 69 -10.87 13.55 22.87
C PRO A 69 -11.47 14.95 23.02
N LYS A 70 -12.39 15.35 22.13
CA LYS A 70 -13.05 16.67 22.22
C LYS A 70 -14.21 16.70 23.20
N THR A 71 -14.98 15.63 23.26
CA THR A 71 -16.21 15.59 24.08
C THR A 71 -16.09 14.66 25.28
N ASN A 72 -15.04 13.84 25.32
CA ASN A 72 -14.83 12.81 26.33
C ASN A 72 -15.97 11.77 26.38
N GLU A 73 -16.74 11.67 25.30
CA GLU A 73 -17.80 10.67 25.20
C GLU A 73 -17.24 9.34 24.72
N GLU A 74 -17.81 8.24 25.21
CA GLU A 74 -17.48 6.92 24.71
C GLU A 74 -18.15 6.70 23.35
N ILE A 75 -17.37 6.29 22.37
CA ILE A 75 -17.86 5.97 21.04
C ILE A 75 -17.48 4.55 20.67
N TYR A 76 -18.35 3.90 19.89
CA TYR A 76 -18.08 2.59 19.33
C TYR A 76 -17.34 2.75 18.00
N VAL A 77 -16.16 2.15 17.88
CA VAL A 77 -15.43 2.09 16.62
C VAL A 77 -15.59 0.68 16.05
N PRO A 78 -16.31 0.53 14.92
CA PRO A 78 -16.53 -0.79 14.33
C PRO A 78 -15.24 -1.37 13.78
N PRO A 79 -15.17 -2.69 13.61
CA PRO A 79 -14.00 -3.31 12.97
C PRO A 79 -13.84 -2.82 11.53
N ARG A 80 -12.61 -2.67 11.12
CA ARG A 80 -12.26 -2.23 9.76
C ARG A 80 -11.26 -3.20 9.16
N ARG A 81 -11.02 -3.06 7.86
CA ARG A 81 -9.91 -3.72 7.22
C ARG A 81 -8.78 -2.72 7.03
N LYS A 82 -7.58 -3.18 7.22
CA LYS A 82 -6.37 -2.37 7.13
C LYS A 82 -5.38 -3.03 6.19
N VAL A 83 -4.72 -2.24 5.35
CA VAL A 83 -3.66 -2.74 4.47
C VAL A 83 -2.32 -2.55 5.15
N GLN A 84 -1.54 -3.61 5.22
CA GLN A 84 -0.17 -3.57 5.72
C GLN A 84 0.79 -3.98 4.62
N TYR A 85 1.82 -3.17 4.40
CA TYR A 85 2.90 -3.51 3.48
C TYR A 85 4.09 -4.06 4.27
N LYS A 86 4.58 -5.21 3.86
CA LYS A 86 5.81 -5.80 4.41
C LYS A 86 6.86 -5.82 3.31
N VAL A 87 7.98 -5.17 3.59
CA VAL A 87 9.07 -5.08 2.62
C VAL A 87 9.70 -6.45 2.36
N GLY A 88 10.09 -6.68 1.10
CA GLY A 88 10.77 -7.92 0.72
C GLY A 88 12.17 -8.04 1.32
N LYS A 89 12.65 -9.27 1.40
CA LYS A 89 13.94 -9.58 2.04
C LYS A 89 15.11 -8.80 1.46
N ASN A 90 15.19 -8.69 0.13
CA ASN A 90 16.30 -7.99 -0.53
C ASN A 90 16.32 -6.50 -0.20
N ILE A 91 15.15 -5.87 -0.23
CA ILE A 91 15.03 -4.45 0.10
C ILE A 91 15.35 -4.23 1.57
N LYS A 92 14.86 -5.12 2.42
CA LYS A 92 15.12 -5.04 3.86
C LYS A 92 16.62 -5.11 4.17
N LEU A 93 17.35 -5.99 3.51
CA LEU A 93 18.80 -6.12 3.69
C LEU A 93 19.52 -4.83 3.31
N ILE A 94 19.11 -4.18 2.23
CA ILE A 94 19.69 -2.91 1.82
C ILE A 94 19.41 -1.81 2.84
N LEU A 95 18.18 -1.73 3.32
CA LEU A 95 17.77 -0.74 4.32
C LEU A 95 18.50 -0.95 5.65
N ASP A 96 18.69 -2.20 6.06
CA ASP A 96 19.36 -2.52 7.32
C ASP A 96 20.84 -2.18 7.30
N LYS A 97 21.50 -2.20 6.15
CA LYS A 97 22.91 -1.81 6.00
C LYS A 97 23.14 -0.35 6.34
N ASP A 98 22.16 0.50 6.14
CA ASP A 98 22.28 1.94 6.41
C ASP A 98 22.20 2.28 7.89
N ARG A 99 22.03 1.27 8.75
CA ARG A 99 21.94 1.46 10.20
C ARG A 99 23.24 1.35 10.94
N SER A 100 24.32 1.11 10.26
CA SER A 100 25.63 0.96 10.89
C SER A 100 26.11 2.24 11.55
#